data_bb83c33c81b9145cf664c4b75d3e79ea
#
_entry.id   bb83c33c81b9145cf664c4b75d3e79ea
#
_cell.length_a   1.000
_cell.length_b   1.000
_cell.length_c   1.000
_cell.angle_alpha   90.00
_cell.angle_beta   90.00
_cell.angle_gamma   90.00
#
_symmetry.space_group_name_H-M   'P 1'
#
loop_
_entity.id
_entity.type
_entity.pdbx_description
1 polymer ?
#
loop_
_entity_poly.entity_id
_entity_poly.type
_entity_poly.pdbx_seq_one_letter_code
_entity_poly.pdbx_strand_id
1 'polypeptide(L)'
;MLVKGNIPHSEPTVSIGLVLPEDNQTELMLSFSNLNAFKFLLDGAPLEIAETDLTIRVQNNELAVNGHQVSEMWCVPLIAEKDDYIQLNPIRAGRGFHWEKNIKIKVLGDVRISLKDGQLFVVNQVTLEKYIMCVATSEMSANCPPALLEAQTIAARSWLLAAEEQKHKDLGLDACNDDCCQRYQGVNNLTESALAAGQSTHGQVLIYYHQICDARYSKSCGGITENNENVWSEEPKPYLRSIQDSEGIPPPMLHNSIGRKSWFLSNPACFCSPDYVPEDELAAYLGNVDEKGNYFRWSVSLTQQELLESVNHKTGSDFEYIHSLIPLQRGSSGRIIRLSIDGTINNQNSTIAVETEYEIRHVLHPDFLFSSAFIIQTDFGDGSHPTHFHLKGAGWGHGVGLCQIGALGMALAGKSSGDILNHYFRSTELLKLYD
;
A
#
# COMPACT_ATOMS: atom_id res chain seq x y z
N MET A 1 12.80 16.14 5.92
CA MET A 1 11.45 15.57 6.06
C MET A 1 10.40 16.56 5.59
N LEU A 2 9.39 16.05 4.93
CA LEU A 2 8.21 16.80 4.52
C LEU A 2 7.41 17.28 5.74
N VAL A 3 6.71 18.39 5.59
CA VAL A 3 5.93 19.00 6.68
C VAL A 3 4.50 19.23 6.18
N LYS A 4 3.52 18.74 6.95
CA LYS A 4 2.09 18.93 6.66
C LYS A 4 1.77 20.41 6.45
N GLY A 5 1.03 20.70 5.38
CA GLY A 5 0.62 22.05 4.99
C GLY A 5 1.70 22.89 4.29
N ASN A 6 2.92 22.36 4.12
CA ASN A 6 3.95 23.03 3.35
C ASN A 6 3.80 22.69 1.86
N ILE A 7 3.81 23.72 1.02
CA ILE A 7 3.78 23.60 -0.44
C ILE A 7 5.18 23.91 -0.95
N PRO A 8 5.93 22.92 -1.48
CA PRO A 8 7.29 23.17 -1.95
C PRO A 8 7.29 23.99 -3.25
N HIS A 9 8.23 24.93 -3.33
CA HIS A 9 8.46 25.77 -4.53
C HIS A 9 9.58 25.25 -5.44
N SER A 10 10.25 24.20 -5.03
CA SER A 10 11.26 23.44 -5.79
C SER A 10 11.14 21.97 -5.45
N GLU A 11 11.62 21.10 -6.34
CA GLU A 11 11.60 19.65 -6.10
C GLU A 11 12.32 19.30 -4.79
N PRO A 12 11.63 18.64 -3.82
CA PRO A 12 12.27 18.22 -2.60
C PRO A 12 13.01 16.88 -2.78
N THR A 13 14.02 16.66 -1.92
CA THR A 13 14.59 15.33 -1.68
C THR A 13 13.79 14.65 -0.57
N VAL A 14 13.47 13.37 -0.74
CA VAL A 14 12.72 12.55 0.21
C VAL A 14 13.58 11.43 0.78
N SER A 15 13.33 11.08 2.04
CA SER A 15 14.03 10.04 2.79
C SER A 15 13.16 8.79 2.91
N ILE A 16 13.54 7.72 2.21
CA ILE A 16 12.76 6.49 2.13
C ILE A 16 13.48 5.36 2.88
N GLY A 17 12.82 4.79 3.88
CA GLY A 17 13.34 3.63 4.61
C GLY A 17 13.28 2.36 3.75
N LEU A 18 14.42 1.74 3.50
CA LEU A 18 14.54 0.49 2.74
C LEU A 18 14.69 -0.72 3.65
N VAL A 19 15.48 -0.58 4.73
CA VAL A 19 15.59 -1.55 5.83
C VAL A 19 15.27 -0.79 7.11
N LEU A 20 14.30 -1.28 7.85
CA LEU A 20 13.86 -0.69 9.11
C LEU A 20 14.40 -1.51 10.30
N PRO A 21 14.57 -0.96 11.50
CA PRO A 21 15.03 -1.70 12.67
C PRO A 21 14.18 -2.94 12.97
N GLU A 22 12.88 -2.86 12.74
CA GLU A 22 11.91 -3.96 12.92
C GLU A 22 12.12 -5.14 11.96
N ASP A 23 12.86 -4.95 10.87
CA ASP A 23 13.21 -6.03 9.94
C ASP A 23 14.19 -7.04 10.58
N ASN A 24 14.87 -6.67 11.67
CA ASN A 24 15.87 -7.47 12.35
C ASN A 24 16.98 -7.99 11.43
N GLN A 25 17.32 -7.20 10.41
CA GLN A 25 18.29 -7.56 9.41
C GLN A 25 19.71 -7.21 9.89
N THR A 26 20.65 -8.14 9.70
CA THR A 26 22.06 -8.00 10.14
C THR A 26 23.06 -8.05 8.99
N GLU A 27 22.60 -8.31 7.77
CA GLU A 27 23.46 -8.38 6.57
C GLU A 27 22.76 -7.73 5.38
N LEU A 28 23.53 -7.01 4.56
CA LEU A 28 23.06 -6.39 3.32
C LEU A 28 24.18 -6.47 2.27
N MET A 29 23.82 -6.86 1.06
CA MET A 29 24.70 -6.81 -0.11
C MET A 29 24.37 -5.60 -0.98
N LEU A 30 25.38 -4.87 -1.40
CA LEU A 30 25.31 -3.79 -2.37
C LEU A 30 26.05 -4.21 -3.64
N SER A 31 25.49 -3.86 -4.81
CA SER A 31 26.16 -3.98 -6.10
C SER A 31 25.95 -2.67 -6.87
N PHE A 32 26.98 -2.18 -7.52
CA PHE A 32 26.99 -0.89 -8.19
C PHE A 32 26.96 -1.06 -9.71
N SER A 33 26.10 -0.29 -10.40
CA SER A 33 26.08 -0.26 -11.88
C SER A 33 27.40 0.22 -12.46
N ASN A 34 28.01 1.20 -11.80
CA ASN A 34 29.31 1.76 -12.13
C ASN A 34 29.95 2.27 -10.84
N LEU A 35 30.92 1.55 -10.30
CA LEU A 35 31.58 1.87 -9.03
C LEU A 35 32.18 3.29 -9.03
N ASN A 36 32.78 3.69 -10.15
CA ASN A 36 33.42 5.00 -10.30
C ASN A 36 32.42 6.17 -10.36
N ALA A 37 31.12 5.89 -10.41
CA ALA A 37 30.08 6.92 -10.37
C ALA A 37 29.69 7.30 -8.93
N PHE A 38 30.25 6.66 -7.93
CA PHE A 38 29.90 6.89 -6.53
C PHE A 38 31.10 7.32 -5.68
N LYS A 39 30.81 8.18 -4.71
CA LYS A 39 31.68 8.49 -3.58
C LYS A 39 31.20 7.73 -2.35
N PHE A 40 32.13 7.13 -1.63
CA PHE A 40 31.85 6.42 -0.40
C PHE A 40 32.40 7.19 0.79
N LEU A 41 31.60 7.29 1.86
CA LEU A 41 32.03 7.92 3.11
C LEU A 41 31.77 6.94 4.26
N LEU A 42 32.79 6.70 5.09
CA LEU A 42 32.69 5.96 6.34
C LEU A 42 32.90 6.93 7.51
N ASP A 43 31.91 7.08 8.38
CA ASP A 43 31.90 8.08 9.46
C ASP A 43 32.33 9.48 8.97
N GLY A 44 31.89 9.85 7.76
CA GLY A 44 32.22 11.11 7.10
C GLY A 44 33.57 11.15 6.37
N ALA A 45 34.45 10.19 6.54
CA ALA A 45 35.74 10.10 5.85
C ALA A 45 35.62 9.37 4.50
N PRO A 46 36.24 9.90 3.41
CA PRO A 46 36.24 9.20 2.12
C PRO A 46 36.93 7.83 2.20
N LEU A 47 36.31 6.84 1.53
CA LEU A 47 36.88 5.51 1.34
C LEU A 47 36.93 5.17 -0.14
N GLU A 48 38.04 4.60 -0.58
CA GLU A 48 38.13 3.99 -1.91
C GLU A 48 37.67 2.52 -1.81
N ILE A 49 36.72 2.16 -2.64
CA ILE A 49 36.19 0.81 -2.79
C ILE A 49 36.59 0.32 -4.18
N ALA A 50 37.23 -0.85 -4.24
CA ALA A 50 37.69 -1.46 -5.49
C ALA A 50 36.75 -2.55 -6.03
N GLU A 51 35.88 -3.08 -5.16
CA GLU A 51 34.98 -4.20 -5.46
C GLU A 51 33.60 -3.67 -5.86
N THR A 52 33.01 -4.23 -6.91
CA THR A 52 31.67 -3.87 -7.40
C THR A 52 30.57 -4.40 -6.49
N ASP A 53 30.86 -5.43 -5.71
CA ASP A 53 29.95 -6.04 -4.76
C ASP A 53 30.50 -5.87 -3.33
N LEU A 54 29.67 -5.34 -2.45
CA LEU A 54 30.04 -5.01 -1.08
C LEU A 54 29.06 -5.68 -0.11
N THR A 55 29.57 -6.42 0.86
CA THR A 55 28.75 -6.98 1.94
C THR A 55 28.95 -6.18 3.21
N ILE A 56 27.85 -5.73 3.78
CA ILE A 56 27.78 -5.01 5.05
C ILE A 56 27.17 -5.94 6.08
N ARG A 57 27.81 -6.05 7.25
CA ARG A 57 27.34 -6.88 8.37
C ARG A 57 27.30 -6.08 9.66
N VAL A 58 26.36 -6.42 10.52
CA VAL A 58 26.35 -5.94 11.89
C VAL A 58 27.27 -6.84 12.73
N GLN A 59 28.30 -6.27 13.33
CA GLN A 59 29.24 -6.97 14.22
C GLN A 59 29.59 -6.07 15.40
N ASN A 60 29.45 -6.58 16.63
CA ASN A 60 29.77 -5.83 17.86
C ASN A 60 29.09 -4.47 17.96
N ASN A 61 27.85 -4.36 17.46
CA ASN A 61 27.08 -3.10 17.40
C ASN A 61 27.71 -2.01 16.50
N GLU A 62 28.47 -2.43 15.49
CA GLU A 62 29.05 -1.57 14.44
C GLU A 62 28.80 -2.21 13.07
N LEU A 63 28.93 -1.41 12.00
CA LEU A 63 28.92 -1.89 10.63
C LEU A 63 30.30 -2.39 10.24
N ALA A 64 30.41 -3.65 9.89
CA ALA A 64 31.61 -4.22 9.30
C ALA A 64 31.52 -4.09 7.77
N VAL A 65 32.38 -3.25 7.19
CA VAL A 65 32.40 -2.90 5.76
C VAL A 65 33.84 -2.93 5.27
N ASN A 66 34.18 -3.79 4.31
CA ASN A 66 35.48 -3.85 3.65
C ASN A 66 36.69 -3.85 4.66
N GLY A 67 36.54 -4.60 5.75
CA GLY A 67 37.56 -4.68 6.82
C GLY A 67 37.57 -3.52 7.83
N HIS A 68 36.69 -2.54 7.68
CA HIS A 68 36.49 -1.42 8.62
C HIS A 68 35.28 -1.69 9.53
N GLN A 69 35.33 -1.17 10.77
CA GLN A 69 34.20 -1.09 11.68
C GLN A 69 33.82 0.38 11.82
N VAL A 70 32.56 0.72 11.54
CA VAL A 70 32.07 2.11 11.48
C VAL A 70 30.64 2.19 11.99
N SER A 71 30.22 3.40 12.33
CA SER A 71 28.82 3.66 12.75
C SER A 71 27.90 3.96 11.57
N GLU A 72 28.45 4.51 10.49
CA GLU A 72 27.66 4.96 9.33
C GLU A 72 28.46 4.86 8.03
N MET A 73 27.76 4.49 6.96
CA MET A 73 28.27 4.51 5.58
C MET A 73 27.31 5.28 4.67
N TRP A 74 27.89 6.11 3.79
CA TRP A 74 27.17 6.75 2.71
C TRP A 74 27.70 6.31 1.34
N CYS A 75 26.78 6.05 0.42
CA CYS A 75 27.03 5.86 -1.00
C CYS A 75 26.36 7.03 -1.73
N VAL A 76 27.14 7.93 -2.31
CA VAL A 76 26.67 9.20 -2.89
C VAL A 76 27.03 9.23 -4.37
N PRO A 77 26.08 9.39 -5.31
CA PRO A 77 26.39 9.54 -6.73
C PRO A 77 27.17 10.84 -6.99
N LEU A 78 28.20 10.76 -7.82
CA LEU A 78 29.02 11.94 -8.20
C LEU A 78 28.27 12.91 -9.11
N ILE A 79 27.34 12.40 -9.89
CA ILE A 79 26.48 13.17 -10.81
C ILE A 79 25.05 12.72 -10.58
N ALA A 80 24.25 13.56 -9.92
CA ALA A 80 22.88 13.22 -9.50
C ALA A 80 21.91 12.98 -10.68
N GLU A 81 22.17 13.59 -11.85
CA GLU A 81 21.32 13.49 -13.04
C GLU A 81 21.53 12.18 -13.82
N LYS A 82 22.61 11.43 -13.55
CA LYS A 82 22.82 10.14 -14.17
C LYS A 82 22.00 9.05 -13.48
N ASP A 83 21.62 8.03 -14.26
CA ASP A 83 20.85 6.90 -13.81
C ASP A 83 21.74 5.74 -13.31
N ASP A 84 22.92 6.07 -12.75
CA ASP A 84 23.75 5.10 -12.05
C ASP A 84 23.00 4.66 -10.78
N TYR A 85 22.87 3.34 -10.60
CA TYR A 85 22.07 2.78 -9.51
C TYR A 85 22.93 1.94 -8.54
N ILE A 86 22.42 1.83 -7.33
CA ILE A 86 22.88 0.89 -6.31
C ILE A 86 21.83 -0.22 -6.20
N GLN A 87 22.24 -1.48 -6.38
CA GLN A 87 21.40 -2.63 -6.12
C GLN A 87 21.57 -3.07 -4.67
N LEU A 88 20.46 -3.26 -3.95
CA LEU A 88 20.42 -3.74 -2.58
C LEU A 88 19.73 -5.10 -2.49
N ASN A 89 20.25 -6.01 -1.67
CA ASN A 89 19.74 -7.36 -1.47
C ASN A 89 20.19 -7.93 -0.10
N PRO A 90 19.28 -8.51 0.72
CA PRO A 90 17.83 -8.54 0.53
C PRO A 90 17.16 -7.25 1.00
N ILE A 91 16.00 -6.94 0.43
CA ILE A 91 15.09 -5.89 0.92
C ILE A 91 13.72 -6.52 1.13
N ARG A 92 13.11 -6.26 2.28
CA ARG A 92 11.81 -6.81 2.63
C ARG A 92 10.69 -6.06 1.93
N ALA A 93 9.72 -6.81 1.39
CA ALA A 93 8.50 -6.31 0.80
C ALA A 93 7.30 -7.08 1.36
N GLY A 94 6.19 -6.40 1.64
CA GLY A 94 4.98 -6.98 2.21
C GLY A 94 5.08 -7.23 3.72
N ARG A 95 5.78 -6.36 4.48
CA ARG A 95 5.97 -6.48 5.93
C ARG A 95 4.65 -6.70 6.67
N GLY A 96 4.60 -7.78 7.45
CA GLY A 96 3.43 -8.13 8.25
C GLY A 96 2.26 -8.74 7.46
N PHE A 97 2.43 -9.02 6.17
CA PHE A 97 1.43 -9.68 5.34
C PHE A 97 1.91 -11.07 4.91
N HIS A 98 0.97 -11.94 4.53
CA HIS A 98 1.28 -13.32 4.08
C HIS A 98 2.09 -13.36 2.76
N TRP A 99 2.12 -12.28 1.99
CA TRP A 99 2.97 -12.15 0.79
C TRP A 99 4.36 -11.58 1.08
N GLU A 100 4.75 -11.49 2.36
CA GLU A 100 6.08 -11.01 2.74
C GLU A 100 7.18 -11.84 2.06
N LYS A 101 8.11 -11.15 1.40
CA LYS A 101 9.25 -11.76 0.72
C LYS A 101 10.45 -10.84 0.65
N ASN A 102 11.62 -11.44 0.44
CA ASN A 102 12.83 -10.69 0.16
C ASN A 102 12.98 -10.48 -1.35
N ILE A 103 13.23 -9.24 -1.73
CA ILE A 103 13.45 -8.82 -3.11
C ILE A 103 14.81 -8.14 -3.27
N LYS A 104 15.25 -8.00 -4.52
CA LYS A 104 16.39 -7.15 -4.91
C LYS A 104 15.82 -5.87 -5.50
N ILE A 105 16.32 -4.72 -5.05
CA ILE A 105 15.92 -3.43 -5.60
C ILE A 105 17.13 -2.65 -6.11
N LYS A 106 16.92 -1.84 -7.14
CA LYS A 106 17.89 -0.90 -7.69
C LYS A 106 17.41 0.51 -7.41
N VAL A 107 18.19 1.30 -6.69
CA VAL A 107 17.79 2.66 -6.31
C VAL A 107 18.73 3.70 -6.90
N LEU A 108 18.17 4.88 -7.16
CA LEU A 108 18.90 6.10 -7.53
C LEU A 108 19.08 6.97 -6.29
N GLY A 109 19.98 7.97 -6.38
CA GLY A 109 20.24 8.89 -5.28
C GLY A 109 21.16 8.33 -4.22
N ASP A 110 21.18 8.98 -3.04
CA ASP A 110 22.09 8.63 -1.96
C ASP A 110 21.54 7.44 -1.17
N VAL A 111 22.42 6.57 -0.72
CA VAL A 111 22.07 5.49 0.23
C VAL A 111 22.89 5.67 1.50
N ARG A 112 22.19 5.87 2.62
CA ARG A 112 22.77 5.90 3.96
C ARG A 112 22.51 4.56 4.64
N ILE A 113 23.54 3.98 5.23
CA ILE A 113 23.51 2.74 5.98
C ILE A 113 24.06 3.03 7.37
N SER A 114 23.31 2.73 8.40
CA SER A 114 23.66 2.96 9.80
C SER A 114 23.05 1.88 10.67
N LEU A 115 23.26 1.96 11.96
CA LEU A 115 22.56 1.15 12.96
C LEU A 115 21.53 1.99 13.70
N LYS A 116 20.40 1.37 13.99
CA LYS A 116 19.43 1.86 14.95
C LYS A 116 18.94 0.68 15.78
N ASP A 117 18.97 0.82 17.10
CA ASP A 117 18.63 -0.25 18.05
C ASP A 117 19.40 -1.57 17.81
N GLY A 118 20.68 -1.45 17.34
CA GLY A 118 21.55 -2.59 17.04
C GLY A 118 21.23 -3.34 15.75
N GLN A 119 20.29 -2.85 14.95
CA GLN A 119 19.86 -3.43 13.66
C GLN A 119 20.25 -2.52 12.50
N LEU A 120 20.36 -3.10 11.30
CA LEU A 120 20.56 -2.32 10.08
C LEU A 120 19.41 -1.33 9.87
N PHE A 121 19.80 -0.10 9.57
CA PHE A 121 18.88 0.95 9.17
C PHE A 121 19.37 1.58 7.87
N VAL A 122 18.61 1.38 6.78
CA VAL A 122 19.01 1.80 5.43
C VAL A 122 18.01 2.78 4.88
N VAL A 123 18.50 3.95 4.50
CA VAL A 123 17.70 5.06 3.98
C VAL A 123 18.19 5.44 2.59
N ASN A 124 17.26 5.51 1.64
CA ASN A 124 17.50 6.08 0.34
C ASN A 124 17.05 7.56 0.34
N GLN A 125 17.96 8.47 0.01
CA GLN A 125 17.65 9.88 -0.25
C GLN A 125 17.61 10.11 -1.76
N VAL A 126 16.44 10.46 -2.25
CA VAL A 126 16.16 10.56 -3.69
C VAL A 126 15.29 11.77 -3.99
N THR A 127 15.41 12.39 -5.17
CA THR A 127 14.50 13.47 -5.56
C THR A 127 13.09 12.95 -5.72
N LEU A 128 12.10 13.79 -5.41
CA LEU A 128 10.69 13.38 -5.39
C LEU A 128 10.22 12.77 -6.70
N GLU A 129 10.59 13.37 -7.83
CA GLU A 129 10.12 12.89 -9.14
C GLU A 129 10.69 11.51 -9.47
N LYS A 130 11.96 11.27 -9.18
CA LYS A 130 12.57 9.94 -9.35
C LYS A 130 11.89 8.88 -8.44
N TYR A 131 11.55 9.25 -7.21
CA TYR A 131 10.83 8.37 -6.29
C TYR A 131 9.43 8.05 -6.82
N ILE A 132 8.64 9.06 -7.21
CA ILE A 132 7.24 8.89 -7.62
C ILE A 132 7.11 8.08 -8.92
N MET A 133 7.99 8.23 -9.89
CA MET A 133 8.02 7.38 -11.09
C MET A 133 8.21 5.90 -10.73
N CYS A 134 9.07 5.61 -9.77
CA CYS A 134 9.29 4.25 -9.29
C CYS A 134 8.08 3.71 -8.51
N VAL A 135 7.41 4.55 -7.72
CA VAL A 135 6.17 4.17 -6.99
C VAL A 135 5.08 3.78 -7.96
N ALA A 136 4.81 4.58 -8.98
CA ALA A 136 3.73 4.30 -9.94
C ALA A 136 3.87 2.91 -10.59
N THR A 137 5.09 2.48 -10.90
CA THR A 137 5.38 1.17 -11.48
C THR A 137 5.59 0.04 -10.48
N SER A 138 5.70 0.35 -9.20
CA SER A 138 5.71 -0.64 -8.11
C SER A 138 4.31 -0.95 -7.61
N GLU A 139 3.39 0.01 -7.66
CA GLU A 139 1.98 -0.12 -7.29
C GLU A 139 1.16 -0.86 -8.35
N MET A 140 1.34 -0.45 -9.60
CA MET A 140 0.74 -1.09 -10.77
C MET A 140 1.84 -1.34 -11.82
N SER A 141 1.63 -2.30 -12.73
CA SER A 141 2.62 -2.58 -13.76
C SER A 141 2.83 -1.40 -14.72
N ALA A 142 4.05 -1.25 -15.20
CA ALA A 142 4.38 -0.32 -16.28
C ALA A 142 3.67 -0.60 -17.61
N ASN A 143 3.00 -1.76 -17.75
CA ASN A 143 2.14 -2.09 -18.89
C ASN A 143 0.78 -1.37 -18.85
N CYS A 144 0.46 -0.68 -17.77
CA CYS A 144 -0.77 0.09 -17.65
C CYS A 144 -0.83 1.21 -18.69
N PRO A 145 -2.04 1.57 -19.17
CA PRO A 145 -2.22 2.70 -20.08
C PRO A 145 -1.64 4.02 -19.48
N PRO A 146 -1.11 4.91 -20.33
CA PRO A 146 -0.53 6.18 -19.88
C PRO A 146 -1.45 6.99 -18.96
N ALA A 147 -2.75 7.04 -19.24
CA ALA A 147 -3.73 7.76 -18.42
C ALA A 147 -3.79 7.26 -16.96
N LEU A 148 -3.64 5.94 -16.73
CA LEU A 148 -3.55 5.41 -15.38
C LEU A 148 -2.21 5.75 -14.73
N LEU A 149 -1.09 5.59 -15.45
CA LEU A 149 0.24 5.90 -14.92
C LEU A 149 0.34 7.37 -14.50
N GLU A 150 -0.19 8.30 -15.32
CA GLU A 150 -0.27 9.72 -14.99
C GLU A 150 -1.14 9.98 -13.75
N ALA A 151 -2.35 9.41 -13.69
CA ALA A 151 -3.25 9.59 -12.55
C ALA A 151 -2.65 9.03 -11.25
N GLN A 152 -2.03 7.84 -11.31
CA GLN A 152 -1.35 7.22 -10.17
C GLN A 152 -0.14 8.06 -9.72
N THR A 153 0.64 8.60 -10.65
CA THR A 153 1.79 9.45 -10.36
C THR A 153 1.36 10.73 -9.64
N ILE A 154 0.30 11.40 -10.11
CA ILE A 154 -0.25 12.62 -9.48
C ILE A 154 -0.81 12.28 -8.09
N ALA A 155 -1.57 11.19 -7.95
CA ALA A 155 -2.13 10.77 -6.66
C ALA A 155 -1.02 10.43 -5.66
N ALA A 156 -0.03 9.65 -6.06
CA ALA A 156 1.08 9.25 -5.20
C ALA A 156 1.92 10.47 -4.74
N ARG A 157 2.20 11.43 -5.64
CA ARG A 157 2.89 12.68 -5.32
C ARG A 157 2.08 13.51 -4.32
N SER A 158 0.78 13.64 -4.55
CA SER A 158 -0.10 14.40 -3.67
C SER A 158 -0.17 13.78 -2.27
N TRP A 159 -0.32 12.45 -2.17
CA TRP A 159 -0.33 11.73 -0.90
C TRP A 159 0.95 11.97 -0.10
N LEU A 160 2.11 11.82 -0.73
CA LEU A 160 3.39 11.97 -0.03
C LEU A 160 3.59 13.42 0.44
N LEU A 161 3.31 14.40 -0.43
CA LEU A 161 3.50 15.82 -0.11
C LEU A 161 2.46 16.37 0.89
N ALA A 162 1.29 15.77 1.00
CA ALA A 162 0.31 16.12 2.03
C ALA A 162 0.84 15.85 3.44
N ALA A 163 1.76 14.89 3.59
CA ALA A 163 2.44 14.54 4.83
C ALA A 163 1.47 14.33 6.03
N GLU A 164 0.29 13.73 5.75
CA GLU A 164 -0.76 13.53 6.76
C GLU A 164 -0.39 12.41 7.74
N GLU A 165 0.09 11.29 7.25
CA GLU A 165 0.22 10.07 8.05
C GLU A 165 1.58 9.88 8.71
N GLN A 166 2.66 10.30 8.14
CA GLN A 166 4.06 10.30 8.65
C GLN A 166 4.38 9.16 9.65
N LYS A 167 4.04 7.91 9.31
CA LYS A 167 4.18 6.72 10.20
C LYS A 167 5.59 6.48 10.73
N HIS A 168 6.61 6.90 9.98
CA HIS A 168 8.01 6.69 10.31
C HIS A 168 8.75 7.99 10.68
N LYS A 169 8.02 9.00 11.14
CA LYS A 169 8.58 10.29 11.55
C LYS A 169 9.64 10.17 12.64
N ASP A 170 9.44 9.27 13.59
CA ASP A 170 10.39 9.02 14.68
C ASP A 170 11.71 8.41 14.20
N LEU A 171 11.72 7.81 13.02
CA LEU A 171 12.92 7.33 12.32
C LEU A 171 13.55 8.41 11.42
N GLY A 172 12.93 9.58 11.29
CA GLY A 172 13.38 10.64 10.39
C GLY A 172 13.10 10.38 8.92
N LEU A 173 12.07 9.57 8.60
CA LEU A 173 11.69 9.18 7.25
C LEU A 173 10.43 9.91 6.79
N ASP A 174 10.34 10.15 5.48
CA ASP A 174 9.13 10.63 4.82
C ASP A 174 8.17 9.48 4.51
N ALA A 175 8.71 8.33 4.13
CA ALA A 175 7.98 7.07 3.90
C ALA A 175 8.91 5.86 4.06
N CYS A 176 8.35 4.64 4.05
CA CYS A 176 9.10 3.42 3.82
C CYS A 176 8.83 2.87 2.39
N ASN A 177 9.49 1.77 2.04
CA ASN A 177 9.38 1.13 0.73
C ASN A 177 8.18 0.18 0.58
N ASP A 178 7.25 0.13 1.53
CA ASP A 178 6.26 -0.95 1.66
C ASP A 178 4.81 -0.46 1.74
N ASP A 179 3.86 -1.41 1.74
CA ASP A 179 2.41 -1.23 1.69
C ASP A 179 1.84 -0.33 2.80
N CYS A 180 2.53 -0.19 3.93
CA CYS A 180 2.11 0.74 4.99
C CYS A 180 2.28 2.21 4.59
N CYS A 181 3.10 2.51 3.56
CA CYS A 181 3.30 3.83 2.96
C CYS A 181 2.96 3.79 1.47
N GLN A 182 3.97 3.58 0.63
CA GLN A 182 3.87 3.40 -0.82
C GLN A 182 4.87 2.35 -1.26
N ARG A 183 4.46 1.43 -2.11
CA ARG A 183 5.37 0.43 -2.68
C ARG A 183 6.46 1.13 -3.48
N TYR A 184 7.70 0.92 -3.07
CA TYR A 184 8.88 1.46 -3.73
C TYR A 184 9.90 0.36 -3.98
N GLN A 185 10.04 -0.08 -5.23
CA GLN A 185 10.98 -1.12 -5.66
C GLN A 185 12.14 -0.54 -6.49
N GLY A 186 12.35 0.79 -6.38
CA GLY A 186 13.35 1.50 -7.15
C GLY A 186 13.08 1.41 -8.64
N VAL A 187 14.16 1.43 -9.43
CA VAL A 187 14.09 1.48 -10.91
C VAL A 187 13.90 0.13 -11.57
N ASN A 188 13.67 -0.95 -10.83
CA ASN A 188 13.56 -2.31 -11.38
C ASN A 188 12.49 -2.45 -12.47
N ASN A 189 11.39 -1.71 -12.32
CA ASN A 189 10.20 -1.80 -13.17
C ASN A 189 10.01 -0.56 -14.06
N LEU A 190 11.00 0.33 -14.09
CA LEU A 190 10.89 1.59 -14.82
C LEU A 190 10.98 1.34 -16.34
N THR A 191 10.03 1.88 -17.10
CA THR A 191 9.96 1.80 -18.56
C THR A 191 9.85 3.18 -19.16
N GLU A 192 10.02 3.28 -20.49
CA GLU A 192 9.85 4.55 -21.22
C GLU A 192 8.46 5.16 -21.01
N SER A 193 7.40 4.32 -20.94
CA SER A 193 6.03 4.79 -20.69
C SER A 193 5.87 5.39 -19.29
N ALA A 194 6.49 4.79 -18.28
CA ALA A 194 6.47 5.32 -16.91
C ALA A 194 7.27 6.61 -16.79
N LEU A 195 8.43 6.69 -17.47
CA LEU A 195 9.21 7.93 -17.55
C LEU A 195 8.42 9.05 -18.22
N ALA A 196 7.75 8.75 -19.34
CA ALA A 196 6.89 9.71 -20.05
C ALA A 196 5.73 10.20 -19.17
N ALA A 197 5.06 9.31 -18.43
CA ALA A 197 3.98 9.66 -17.49
C ALA A 197 4.50 10.54 -16.33
N GLY A 198 5.68 10.23 -15.79
CA GLY A 198 6.34 11.05 -14.78
C GLY A 198 6.66 12.44 -15.29
N GLN A 199 7.26 12.54 -16.50
CA GLN A 199 7.62 13.80 -17.13
C GLN A 199 6.41 14.67 -17.49
N SER A 200 5.34 14.06 -18.05
CA SER A 200 4.11 14.79 -18.43
C SER A 200 3.36 15.36 -17.21
N THR A 201 3.53 14.75 -16.03
CA THR A 201 2.89 15.15 -14.78
C THR A 201 3.84 15.83 -13.79
N HIS A 202 5.05 16.18 -14.22
CA HIS A 202 6.09 16.75 -13.36
C HIS A 202 5.58 17.90 -12.50
N GLY A 203 5.79 17.81 -11.18
CA GLY A 203 5.36 18.79 -10.21
C GLY A 203 3.84 18.91 -9.99
N GLN A 204 2.99 18.14 -10.70
CA GLN A 204 1.54 18.24 -10.57
C GLN A 204 1.01 17.50 -9.34
N VAL A 205 0.15 18.19 -8.57
CA VAL A 205 -0.56 17.66 -7.41
C VAL A 205 -2.03 18.02 -7.44
N LEU A 206 -2.81 17.27 -6.68
CA LEU A 206 -4.20 17.61 -6.37
C LEU A 206 -4.23 18.56 -5.18
N ILE A 207 -4.99 19.64 -5.29
CA ILE A 207 -5.23 20.60 -4.21
C ILE A 207 -6.72 20.72 -3.92
N TYR A 208 -7.03 21.01 -2.66
CA TYR A 208 -8.35 21.36 -2.17
C TYR A 208 -8.23 22.54 -1.19
N TYR A 209 -8.88 23.67 -1.45
CA TYR A 209 -8.74 24.89 -0.66
C TYR A 209 -7.29 25.27 -0.34
N HIS A 210 -6.45 25.33 -1.38
CA HIS A 210 -5.01 25.70 -1.30
C HIS A 210 -4.15 24.73 -0.43
N GLN A 211 -4.63 23.54 -0.15
CA GLN A 211 -3.86 22.49 0.51
C GLN A 211 -3.66 21.31 -0.41
N ILE A 212 -2.49 20.67 -0.36
CA ILE A 212 -2.23 19.44 -1.10
C ILE A 212 -3.11 18.33 -0.52
N CYS A 213 -3.80 17.60 -1.37
CA CYS A 213 -4.71 16.53 -0.98
C CYS A 213 -3.96 15.29 -0.51
N ASP A 214 -4.40 14.71 0.58
CA ASP A 214 -4.09 13.33 0.99
C ASP A 214 -4.75 12.35 0.01
N ALA A 215 -4.19 12.22 -1.19
CA ALA A 215 -4.80 11.51 -2.30
C ALA A 215 -4.60 9.98 -2.18
N ARG A 216 -5.38 9.36 -1.32
CA ARG A 216 -5.37 7.91 -1.03
C ARG A 216 -5.76 7.08 -2.23
N TYR A 217 -5.23 5.84 -2.29
CA TYR A 217 -5.59 4.87 -3.31
C TYR A 217 -5.56 3.43 -2.74
N SER A 218 -6.31 2.54 -3.37
CA SER A 218 -6.35 1.13 -3.01
C SER A 218 -6.52 0.25 -4.25
N LYS A 219 -6.18 -1.03 -4.15
CA LYS A 219 -6.16 -1.94 -5.29
C LYS A 219 -7.52 -2.06 -5.97
N SER A 220 -8.60 -2.33 -5.21
CA SER A 220 -9.97 -2.43 -5.75
C SER A 220 -11.01 -1.97 -4.74
N CYS A 221 -11.89 -1.05 -5.14
CA CYS A 221 -13.00 -0.62 -4.29
C CYS A 221 -14.16 -1.64 -4.27
N GLY A 222 -14.22 -2.57 -5.23
CA GLY A 222 -15.32 -3.53 -5.38
C GLY A 222 -16.61 -2.92 -5.93
N GLY A 223 -16.50 -1.76 -6.60
CA GLY A 223 -17.58 -1.02 -7.24
C GLY A 223 -18.10 0.18 -6.46
N ILE A 224 -17.68 0.38 -5.20
CA ILE A 224 -18.01 1.56 -4.39
C ILE A 224 -16.81 1.89 -3.50
N THR A 225 -16.33 3.14 -3.54
CA THR A 225 -15.28 3.61 -2.64
C THR A 225 -15.82 3.88 -1.24
N GLU A 226 -14.94 3.93 -0.23
CA GLU A 226 -15.32 4.23 1.16
C GLU A 226 -14.99 5.68 1.53
N ASN A 227 -15.64 6.19 2.56
CA ASN A 227 -15.32 7.48 3.15
C ASN A 227 -14.06 7.39 3.99
N ASN A 228 -13.21 8.42 3.94
CA ASN A 228 -11.94 8.47 4.65
C ASN A 228 -12.08 8.28 6.17
N GLU A 229 -13.05 8.93 6.78
CA GLU A 229 -13.30 8.89 8.24
C GLU A 229 -13.64 7.48 8.77
N ASN A 230 -14.03 6.57 7.89
CA ASN A 230 -14.33 5.19 8.25
C ASN A 230 -13.07 4.30 8.31
N VAL A 231 -11.91 4.82 7.93
CA VAL A 231 -10.66 4.06 7.88
C VAL A 231 -9.56 4.67 8.76
N TRP A 232 -9.27 5.97 8.63
CA TRP A 232 -8.12 6.59 9.31
C TRP A 232 -8.45 7.74 10.24
N SER A 233 -9.42 8.54 9.90
CA SER A 233 -9.68 9.81 10.57
C SER A 233 -11.17 9.99 10.79
N GLU A 234 -11.53 10.55 11.92
CA GLU A 234 -12.90 10.94 12.22
C GLU A 234 -13.33 12.21 11.47
N GLU A 235 -12.37 12.98 10.94
CA GLU A 235 -12.66 14.17 10.13
C GLU A 235 -12.94 13.79 8.66
N PRO A 236 -14.16 14.08 8.16
CA PRO A 236 -14.49 13.88 6.75
C PRO A 236 -13.63 14.75 5.83
N LYS A 237 -12.97 14.14 4.85
CA LYS A 237 -12.28 14.87 3.78
C LYS A 237 -13.23 14.98 2.57
N PRO A 238 -13.60 16.20 2.12
CA PRO A 238 -14.59 16.38 1.05
C PRO A 238 -14.22 15.72 -0.28
N TYR A 239 -12.95 15.56 -0.56
CA TYR A 239 -12.44 14.90 -1.75
C TYR A 239 -12.19 13.39 -1.60
N LEU A 240 -12.39 12.80 -0.40
CA LEU A 240 -12.30 11.36 -0.12
C LEU A 240 -13.65 10.80 0.34
N ARG A 241 -14.68 11.05 -0.49
CA ARG A 241 -16.05 10.58 -0.23
C ARG A 241 -16.34 9.32 -1.02
N SER A 242 -17.23 8.51 -0.46
CA SER A 242 -17.75 7.33 -1.15
C SER A 242 -18.41 7.71 -2.47
N ILE A 243 -17.98 7.06 -3.52
CA ILE A 243 -18.57 7.17 -4.86
C ILE A 243 -18.86 5.79 -5.42
N GLN A 244 -19.83 5.70 -6.30
CA GLN A 244 -20.03 4.52 -7.12
C GLN A 244 -19.03 4.54 -8.28
N ASP A 245 -18.28 3.45 -8.45
CA ASP A 245 -17.23 3.29 -9.43
C ASP A 245 -17.80 2.83 -10.80
N SER A 246 -18.77 3.59 -11.32
CA SER A 246 -19.45 3.27 -12.57
C SER A 246 -20.19 4.47 -13.15
N GLU A 247 -20.56 4.38 -14.43
CA GLU A 247 -21.49 5.28 -15.09
C GLU A 247 -22.83 4.57 -15.34
N GLY A 248 -23.94 5.26 -15.10
CA GLY A 248 -25.28 4.80 -15.50
C GLY A 248 -25.90 3.65 -14.69
N ILE A 249 -25.23 3.12 -13.67
CA ILE A 249 -25.78 2.10 -12.78
C ILE A 249 -26.43 2.77 -11.58
N PRO A 250 -27.65 2.38 -11.18
CA PRO A 250 -28.28 2.90 -9.96
C PRO A 250 -27.46 2.55 -8.70
N PRO A 251 -27.38 3.45 -7.71
CA PRO A 251 -26.67 3.15 -6.47
C PRO A 251 -27.35 2.00 -5.71
N PRO A 252 -26.58 1.03 -5.18
CA PRO A 252 -27.14 -0.08 -4.44
C PRO A 252 -27.65 0.35 -3.05
N MET A 253 -28.67 -0.35 -2.55
CA MET A 253 -29.23 -0.11 -1.21
C MET A 253 -28.44 -0.81 -0.12
N LEU A 254 -27.20 -0.37 0.16
CA LEU A 254 -26.29 -1.03 1.12
C LEU A 254 -26.71 -0.85 2.59
N HIS A 255 -27.63 0.04 2.89
CA HIS A 255 -28.15 0.27 4.24
C HIS A 255 -28.97 -0.90 4.80
N ASN A 256 -29.50 -1.77 3.94
CA ASN A 256 -30.26 -2.95 4.37
C ASN A 256 -29.62 -4.28 3.94
N SER A 257 -29.98 -5.37 4.58
CA SER A 257 -29.39 -6.70 4.36
C SER A 257 -29.71 -7.28 2.98
N ILE A 258 -30.88 -7.00 2.42
CA ILE A 258 -31.30 -7.49 1.11
C ILE A 258 -30.47 -6.82 0.01
N GLY A 259 -30.35 -5.50 0.07
CA GLY A 259 -29.53 -4.76 -0.88
C GLY A 259 -28.05 -5.12 -0.81
N ARG A 260 -27.51 -5.29 0.40
CA ARG A 260 -26.13 -5.79 0.57
C ARG A 260 -25.95 -7.18 -0.03
N LYS A 261 -26.87 -8.12 0.27
CA LYS A 261 -26.81 -9.47 -0.30
C LYS A 261 -26.87 -9.43 -1.82
N SER A 262 -27.78 -8.64 -2.39
CA SER A 262 -27.88 -8.46 -3.84
C SER A 262 -26.59 -7.91 -4.44
N TRP A 263 -25.99 -6.88 -3.82
CA TRP A 263 -24.78 -6.23 -4.30
C TRP A 263 -23.55 -7.17 -4.27
N PHE A 264 -23.28 -7.79 -3.12
CA PHE A 264 -22.10 -8.64 -2.96
C PHE A 264 -22.16 -9.96 -3.75
N LEU A 265 -23.37 -10.39 -4.14
CA LEU A 265 -23.57 -11.59 -4.95
C LEU A 265 -23.74 -11.32 -6.45
N SER A 266 -23.74 -10.05 -6.87
CA SER A 266 -23.87 -9.63 -8.27
C SER A 266 -22.53 -9.15 -8.84
N ASN A 267 -22.43 -9.13 -10.16
CA ASN A 267 -21.29 -8.54 -10.90
C ASN A 267 -21.79 -7.31 -11.68
N PRO A 268 -22.02 -6.16 -11.02
CA PRO A 268 -22.42 -4.94 -11.74
C PRO A 268 -21.24 -4.43 -12.60
N ALA A 269 -21.55 -3.80 -13.75
CA ALA A 269 -20.56 -3.25 -14.67
C ALA A 269 -19.90 -1.97 -14.09
N CYS A 270 -19.09 -2.15 -13.05
CA CYS A 270 -18.25 -1.11 -12.46
C CYS A 270 -16.89 -1.05 -13.16
N PHE A 271 -16.22 0.10 -13.14
CA PHE A 271 -14.91 0.24 -13.80
C PHE A 271 -13.87 -0.78 -13.30
N CYS A 272 -13.95 -1.19 -12.03
CA CYS A 272 -13.08 -2.25 -11.47
C CYS A 272 -13.63 -3.68 -11.66
N SER A 273 -14.71 -3.88 -12.43
CA SER A 273 -15.29 -5.21 -12.68
C SER A 273 -14.67 -5.91 -13.90
N PRO A 274 -14.86 -7.23 -14.03
CA PRO A 274 -14.41 -8.00 -15.20
C PRO A 274 -14.99 -7.52 -16.54
N ASP A 275 -16.07 -6.75 -16.55
CA ASP A 275 -16.62 -6.15 -17.78
C ASP A 275 -15.70 -5.09 -18.40
N TYR A 276 -14.85 -4.44 -17.58
CA TYR A 276 -13.88 -3.45 -18.03
C TYR A 276 -12.44 -3.98 -18.02
N VAL A 277 -12.12 -4.84 -17.05
CA VAL A 277 -10.78 -5.43 -16.89
C VAL A 277 -10.95 -6.94 -16.71
N PRO A 278 -10.89 -7.73 -17.81
CA PRO A 278 -10.99 -9.19 -17.74
C PRO A 278 -9.99 -9.79 -16.75
N GLU A 279 -10.43 -10.77 -15.94
CA GLU A 279 -9.62 -11.33 -14.85
C GLU A 279 -8.35 -12.03 -15.35
N ASP A 280 -8.38 -12.63 -16.53
CA ASP A 280 -7.24 -13.26 -17.19
C ASP A 280 -6.20 -12.26 -17.72
N GLU A 281 -6.62 -11.03 -18.05
CA GLU A 281 -5.74 -9.94 -18.49
C GLU A 281 -5.18 -9.13 -17.32
N LEU A 282 -5.88 -9.10 -16.19
CA LEU A 282 -5.54 -8.25 -15.04
C LEU A 282 -4.10 -8.46 -14.54
N ALA A 283 -3.62 -9.70 -14.56
CA ALA A 283 -2.27 -10.05 -14.11
C ALA A 283 -1.14 -9.27 -14.83
N ALA A 284 -1.37 -8.86 -16.10
CA ALA A 284 -0.40 -8.07 -16.86
C ALA A 284 -0.27 -6.63 -16.37
N TYR A 285 -1.27 -6.12 -15.65
CA TYR A 285 -1.37 -4.76 -15.15
C TYR A 285 -1.09 -4.63 -13.65
N LEU A 286 -0.98 -5.75 -12.93
CA LEU A 286 -0.65 -5.75 -11.51
C LEU A 286 0.85 -5.53 -11.27
N GLY A 287 1.21 -5.00 -10.11
CA GLY A 287 2.60 -4.89 -9.67
C GLY A 287 3.21 -6.28 -9.37
N ASN A 288 4.53 -6.37 -9.35
CA ASN A 288 5.26 -7.63 -9.20
C ASN A 288 5.05 -8.36 -7.85
N VAL A 289 4.45 -7.69 -6.88
CA VAL A 289 4.16 -8.24 -5.54
C VAL A 289 2.76 -8.84 -5.49
N ASP A 290 1.87 -8.36 -6.36
CA ASP A 290 0.47 -8.79 -6.37
C ASP A 290 0.32 -10.20 -6.97
N GLU A 291 -0.51 -11.00 -6.33
CA GLU A 291 -0.83 -12.35 -6.78
C GLU A 291 -2.06 -12.35 -7.70
N LYS A 292 -2.21 -13.45 -8.46
CA LYS A 292 -3.45 -13.69 -9.18
C LYS A 292 -4.59 -13.86 -8.20
N GLY A 293 -5.71 -13.17 -8.41
CA GLY A 293 -6.86 -13.25 -7.51
C GLY A 293 -8.10 -12.54 -8.05
N ASN A 294 -9.20 -12.78 -7.37
CA ASN A 294 -10.50 -12.19 -7.68
C ASN A 294 -10.65 -10.87 -6.92
N TYR A 295 -10.14 -9.79 -7.48
CA TYR A 295 -10.10 -8.47 -6.82
C TYR A 295 -11.47 -7.78 -6.75
N PHE A 296 -12.39 -8.11 -7.67
CA PHE A 296 -13.72 -7.48 -7.70
C PHE A 296 -14.71 -8.16 -6.77
N ARG A 297 -14.81 -9.50 -6.87
CA ARG A 297 -15.65 -10.33 -5.98
C ARG A 297 -14.82 -11.52 -5.49
N TRP A 298 -14.93 -11.83 -4.22
CA TRP A 298 -14.20 -12.91 -3.59
C TRP A 298 -15.07 -13.73 -2.64
N SER A 299 -14.66 -14.94 -2.38
CA SER A 299 -15.29 -15.84 -1.43
C SER A 299 -14.21 -16.56 -0.62
N VAL A 300 -14.36 -16.53 0.70
CA VAL A 300 -13.52 -17.23 1.67
C VAL A 300 -14.41 -18.11 2.52
N SER A 301 -14.01 -19.36 2.73
CA SER A 301 -14.68 -20.29 3.60
C SER A 301 -13.71 -20.70 4.71
N LEU A 302 -14.08 -20.45 5.96
CA LEU A 302 -13.31 -20.80 7.14
C LEU A 302 -14.05 -21.85 7.94
N THR A 303 -13.37 -22.88 8.34
CA THR A 303 -13.88 -23.81 9.35
C THR A 303 -13.95 -23.11 10.70
N GLN A 304 -14.75 -23.66 11.62
CA GLN A 304 -14.78 -23.21 13.02
C GLN A 304 -13.37 -23.16 13.62
N GLN A 305 -12.54 -24.17 13.34
CA GLN A 305 -11.19 -24.26 13.88
C GLN A 305 -10.27 -23.17 13.35
N GLU A 306 -10.24 -22.94 12.05
CA GLU A 306 -9.39 -21.90 11.41
C GLU A 306 -9.75 -20.49 11.91
N LEU A 307 -11.06 -20.20 12.02
CA LEU A 307 -11.51 -18.92 12.53
C LEU A 307 -11.17 -18.75 14.02
N LEU A 308 -11.37 -19.81 14.81
CA LEU A 308 -11.08 -19.83 16.25
C LEU A 308 -9.59 -19.57 16.52
N GLU A 309 -8.71 -20.28 15.82
CA GLU A 309 -7.26 -20.12 15.93
C GLU A 309 -6.81 -18.69 15.55
N SER A 310 -7.33 -18.16 14.44
CA SER A 310 -7.02 -16.81 14.00
C SER A 310 -7.47 -15.77 15.03
N VAL A 311 -8.71 -15.83 15.47
CA VAL A 311 -9.29 -14.89 16.45
C VAL A 311 -8.51 -14.96 17.77
N ASN A 312 -8.34 -16.15 18.37
CA ASN A 312 -7.66 -16.30 19.65
C ASN A 312 -6.20 -15.80 19.58
N HIS A 313 -5.46 -16.20 18.54
CA HIS A 313 -4.06 -15.77 18.39
C HIS A 313 -3.92 -14.25 18.25
N LYS A 314 -4.80 -13.61 17.48
CA LYS A 314 -4.66 -12.19 17.12
C LYS A 314 -5.31 -11.22 18.11
N THR A 315 -6.28 -11.71 18.91
CA THR A 315 -6.94 -10.89 19.95
C THR A 315 -6.47 -11.21 21.37
N GLY A 316 -5.73 -12.32 21.54
CA GLY A 316 -5.37 -12.82 22.87
C GLY A 316 -6.56 -13.36 23.66
N SER A 317 -7.67 -13.71 22.99
CA SER A 317 -8.84 -14.34 23.60
C SER A 317 -8.67 -15.86 23.71
N ASP A 318 -9.53 -16.49 24.52
CA ASP A 318 -9.54 -17.95 24.73
C ASP A 318 -10.91 -18.52 24.40
N PHE A 319 -11.48 -18.17 23.23
CA PHE A 319 -12.74 -18.77 22.80
C PHE A 319 -12.58 -20.28 22.61
N GLU A 320 -13.56 -21.03 23.10
CA GLU A 320 -13.74 -22.47 22.88
C GLU A 320 -14.55 -22.71 21.60
N TYR A 321 -15.52 -21.81 21.34
CA TYR A 321 -16.38 -21.81 20.15
C TYR A 321 -16.75 -20.38 19.78
N ILE A 322 -16.80 -20.08 18.48
CA ILE A 322 -17.39 -18.87 17.93
C ILE A 322 -18.81 -19.21 17.45
N HIS A 323 -19.79 -18.49 17.95
CA HIS A 323 -21.20 -18.69 17.61
C HIS A 323 -21.65 -17.81 16.46
N SER A 324 -21.20 -16.56 16.44
CA SER A 324 -21.61 -15.61 15.43
C SER A 324 -20.61 -14.47 15.21
N LEU A 325 -20.65 -13.95 14.00
CA LEU A 325 -19.96 -12.72 13.58
C LEU A 325 -21.05 -11.69 13.22
N ILE A 326 -21.18 -10.63 14.01
CA ILE A 326 -22.27 -9.65 13.87
C ILE A 326 -21.68 -8.28 13.49
N PRO A 327 -21.89 -7.80 12.25
CA PRO A 327 -21.53 -6.44 11.87
C PRO A 327 -22.33 -5.41 12.66
N LEU A 328 -21.66 -4.67 13.53
CA LEU A 328 -22.27 -3.61 14.35
C LEU A 328 -22.38 -2.28 13.60
N GLN A 329 -21.37 -1.97 12.77
CA GLN A 329 -21.32 -0.75 11.98
C GLN A 329 -20.72 -1.03 10.60
N ARG A 330 -21.27 -0.35 9.59
CA ARG A 330 -20.76 -0.38 8.22
C ARG A 330 -20.63 1.02 7.65
N GLY A 331 -19.63 1.20 6.80
CA GLY A 331 -19.47 2.39 5.98
C GLY A 331 -20.36 2.41 4.74
N SER A 332 -20.23 3.45 3.97
CA SER A 332 -21.05 3.69 2.76
C SER A 332 -20.83 2.65 1.66
N SER A 333 -19.64 2.06 1.57
CA SER A 333 -19.34 0.97 0.64
C SER A 333 -19.84 -0.41 1.10
N GLY A 334 -20.41 -0.50 2.28
CA GLY A 334 -20.79 -1.75 2.93
C GLY A 334 -19.64 -2.41 3.71
N ARG A 335 -18.44 -1.80 3.74
CA ARG A 335 -17.31 -2.26 4.58
C ARG A 335 -17.72 -2.27 6.04
N ILE A 336 -17.39 -3.34 6.74
CA ILE A 336 -17.59 -3.45 8.19
C ILE A 336 -16.50 -2.62 8.86
N ILE A 337 -16.92 -1.70 9.74
CA ILE A 337 -16.04 -0.82 10.52
C ILE A 337 -15.94 -1.34 11.95
N ARG A 338 -17.01 -1.96 12.43
CA ARG A 338 -17.10 -2.54 13.76
C ARG A 338 -17.82 -3.87 13.70
N LEU A 339 -17.20 -4.90 14.28
CA LEU A 339 -17.68 -6.29 14.28
C LEU A 339 -17.76 -6.81 15.72
N SER A 340 -18.86 -7.49 16.07
CA SER A 340 -18.96 -8.33 17.28
C SER A 340 -18.61 -9.76 16.92
N ILE A 341 -17.81 -10.40 17.74
CA ILE A 341 -17.55 -11.84 17.72
C ILE A 341 -18.13 -12.42 19.02
N ASP A 342 -19.16 -13.23 18.88
CA ASP A 342 -19.82 -13.87 20.00
C ASP A 342 -19.44 -15.35 20.07
N GLY A 343 -19.13 -15.84 21.24
CA GLY A 343 -18.65 -17.20 21.42
C GLY A 343 -18.75 -17.69 22.87
N THR A 344 -18.05 -18.75 23.16
CA THR A 344 -17.94 -19.33 24.52
C THR A 344 -16.50 -19.23 25.00
N ILE A 345 -16.31 -18.72 26.23
CA ILE A 345 -15.05 -18.69 26.97
C ILE A 345 -15.35 -19.25 28.38
N ASN A 346 -14.60 -20.24 28.84
CA ASN A 346 -14.82 -20.90 30.14
C ASN A 346 -16.27 -21.38 30.37
N ASN A 347 -16.86 -21.97 29.34
CA ASN A 347 -18.27 -22.41 29.32
C ASN A 347 -19.29 -21.28 29.54
N GLN A 348 -18.92 -20.01 29.30
CA GLN A 348 -19.83 -18.87 29.41
C GLN A 348 -19.89 -18.11 28.09
N ASN A 349 -21.07 -17.58 27.76
CA ASN A 349 -21.22 -16.70 26.60
C ASN A 349 -20.37 -15.45 26.79
N SER A 350 -19.53 -15.15 25.79
CA SER A 350 -18.62 -14.03 25.79
C SER A 350 -18.68 -13.34 24.45
N THR A 351 -18.42 -12.03 24.46
CA THR A 351 -18.44 -11.19 23.26
C THR A 351 -17.22 -10.28 23.26
N ILE A 352 -16.55 -10.18 22.13
CA ILE A 352 -15.52 -9.17 21.89
C ILE A 352 -15.92 -8.30 20.69
N ALA A 353 -15.51 -7.04 20.72
CA ALA A 353 -15.66 -6.13 19.60
C ALA A 353 -14.31 -5.95 18.90
N VAL A 354 -14.31 -6.06 17.57
CA VAL A 354 -13.16 -5.73 16.72
C VAL A 354 -13.48 -4.41 16.02
N GLU A 355 -12.64 -3.44 16.26
CA GLU A 355 -12.77 -2.08 15.70
C GLU A 355 -11.89 -1.94 14.46
N THR A 356 -12.23 -1.04 13.56
CA THR A 356 -11.59 -0.72 12.29
C THR A 356 -11.67 -1.79 11.20
N GLU A 357 -11.68 -1.36 9.95
CA GLU A 357 -11.70 -2.25 8.80
C GLU A 357 -10.41 -3.10 8.73
N TYR A 358 -9.27 -2.50 9.14
CA TYR A 358 -7.98 -3.17 9.14
C TYR A 358 -7.95 -4.34 10.13
N GLU A 359 -8.32 -4.11 11.39
CA GLU A 359 -8.32 -5.15 12.43
C GLU A 359 -9.32 -6.27 12.12
N ILE A 360 -10.48 -5.95 11.54
CA ILE A 360 -11.45 -6.96 11.10
C ILE A 360 -10.85 -7.89 10.05
N ARG A 361 -10.12 -7.35 9.07
CA ARG A 361 -9.43 -8.15 8.06
C ARG A 361 -8.30 -8.98 8.64
N HIS A 362 -7.55 -8.40 9.58
CA HIS A 362 -6.46 -9.07 10.28
C HIS A 362 -6.98 -10.23 11.13
N VAL A 363 -7.95 -9.99 12.00
CA VAL A 363 -8.43 -10.95 13.01
C VAL A 363 -9.17 -12.14 12.40
N LEU A 364 -9.96 -11.93 11.35
CA LEU A 364 -10.85 -12.97 10.82
C LEU A 364 -10.19 -14.00 9.90
N HIS A 365 -8.95 -13.84 9.51
CA HIS A 365 -8.30 -14.76 8.56
C HIS A 365 -6.86 -15.08 9.01
N PRO A 366 -6.38 -16.33 8.90
CA PRO A 366 -5.01 -16.69 9.27
C PRO A 366 -3.97 -15.75 8.62
N ASP A 367 -4.12 -15.47 7.34
CA ASP A 367 -3.30 -14.50 6.61
C ASP A 367 -3.85 -13.08 6.80
N PHE A 368 -4.67 -12.62 5.87
CA PHE A 368 -5.32 -11.31 5.90
C PHE A 368 -6.49 -11.30 4.92
N LEU A 369 -7.69 -10.81 5.30
CA LEU A 369 -8.81 -10.73 4.36
C LEU A 369 -8.60 -9.65 3.31
N PHE A 370 -9.12 -9.88 2.13
CA PHE A 370 -9.01 -8.98 0.99
C PHE A 370 -9.60 -7.59 1.25
N SER A 371 -10.76 -7.53 1.92
CA SER A 371 -11.41 -6.30 2.37
C SER A 371 -12.37 -6.61 3.53
N SER A 372 -12.88 -5.58 4.20
CA SER A 372 -13.99 -5.73 5.18
C SER A 372 -15.39 -5.59 4.55
N ALA A 373 -15.47 -5.50 3.21
CA ALA A 373 -16.74 -5.39 2.47
C ALA A 373 -17.29 -6.78 2.15
N PHE A 374 -18.00 -7.42 3.08
CA PHE A 374 -18.53 -8.76 2.89
C PHE A 374 -19.84 -9.01 3.62
N ILE A 375 -20.54 -10.07 3.21
CA ILE A 375 -21.63 -10.70 3.92
C ILE A 375 -21.18 -12.04 4.50
N ILE A 376 -21.81 -12.46 5.60
CA ILE A 376 -21.49 -13.67 6.34
C ILE A 376 -22.63 -14.66 6.18
N GLN A 377 -22.31 -15.91 5.86
CA GLN A 377 -23.20 -17.06 5.87
C GLN A 377 -22.59 -18.12 6.76
N THR A 378 -23.40 -18.78 7.59
CA THR A 378 -22.93 -19.73 8.57
C THR A 378 -23.58 -21.08 8.33
N ASP A 379 -22.78 -22.14 8.30
CA ASP A 379 -23.25 -23.53 8.25
C ASP A 379 -23.10 -24.19 9.61
N PHE A 380 -24.14 -24.89 10.05
CA PHE A 380 -24.19 -25.55 11.36
C PHE A 380 -23.95 -27.06 11.28
N GLY A 381 -23.98 -27.70 10.11
CA GLY A 381 -23.99 -29.14 9.98
C GLY A 381 -25.17 -29.73 10.76
N ASP A 382 -24.96 -30.89 11.44
CA ASP A 382 -25.97 -31.54 12.25
C ASP A 382 -25.91 -31.13 13.74
N GLY A 383 -25.07 -30.12 14.08
CA GLY A 383 -24.80 -29.70 15.47
C GLY A 383 -25.43 -28.37 15.85
N SER A 384 -25.23 -27.98 17.12
CA SER A 384 -25.68 -26.69 17.67
C SER A 384 -24.70 -25.52 17.41
N HIS A 385 -23.49 -25.82 17.01
CA HIS A 385 -22.44 -24.82 16.76
C HIS A 385 -22.11 -24.71 15.26
N PRO A 386 -21.71 -23.54 14.79
CA PRO A 386 -21.27 -23.35 13.42
C PRO A 386 -20.06 -24.26 13.09
N THR A 387 -20.11 -24.89 11.94
CA THR A 387 -18.98 -25.69 11.41
C THR A 387 -18.14 -24.88 10.44
N HIS A 388 -18.79 -23.98 9.67
CA HIS A 388 -18.13 -23.12 8.69
C HIS A 388 -18.73 -21.71 8.69
N PHE A 389 -17.85 -20.74 8.37
CA PHE A 389 -18.20 -19.35 8.10
C PHE A 389 -17.80 -19.01 6.66
N HIS A 390 -18.80 -18.70 5.83
CA HIS A 390 -18.60 -18.32 4.43
C HIS A 390 -18.70 -16.80 4.31
N LEU A 391 -17.59 -16.18 3.93
CA LEU A 391 -17.49 -14.75 3.70
C LEU A 391 -17.52 -14.51 2.21
N LYS A 392 -18.47 -13.73 1.71
CA LYS A 392 -18.58 -13.33 0.30
C LYS A 392 -18.48 -11.83 0.22
N GLY A 393 -17.46 -11.34 -0.45
CA GLY A 393 -17.08 -9.94 -0.41
C GLY A 393 -16.71 -9.33 -1.74
N ALA A 394 -16.32 -8.06 -1.66
CA ALA A 394 -15.99 -7.23 -2.80
C ALA A 394 -14.79 -6.33 -2.52
N GLY A 395 -13.94 -6.17 -3.52
CA GLY A 395 -12.79 -5.28 -3.47
C GLY A 395 -11.60 -5.83 -2.71
N TRP A 396 -10.50 -5.08 -2.77
CA TRP A 396 -9.22 -5.38 -2.12
C TRP A 396 -8.63 -4.11 -1.53
N GLY A 397 -8.36 -4.13 -0.23
CA GLY A 397 -7.88 -2.98 0.53
C GLY A 397 -9.01 -2.12 1.10
N HIS A 398 -8.61 -0.98 1.62
CA HIS A 398 -9.49 -0.06 2.37
C HIS A 398 -10.59 0.61 1.51
N GLY A 399 -10.38 0.73 0.21
CA GLY A 399 -11.37 1.25 -0.75
C GLY A 399 -11.56 2.76 -0.75
N VAL A 400 -10.73 3.54 -0.07
CA VAL A 400 -10.82 5.01 -0.06
C VAL A 400 -10.03 5.61 -1.21
N GLY A 401 -10.56 6.65 -1.83
CA GLY A 401 -9.92 7.42 -2.89
C GLY A 401 -9.85 6.66 -4.22
N LEU A 402 -8.71 6.73 -4.92
CA LEU A 402 -8.54 6.12 -6.23
C LEU A 402 -8.54 4.58 -6.14
N CYS A 403 -9.44 3.95 -6.90
CA CYS A 403 -9.46 2.52 -7.14
C CYS A 403 -8.50 2.20 -8.29
N GLN A 404 -7.37 1.54 -8.03
CA GLN A 404 -6.34 1.29 -9.05
C GLN A 404 -6.88 0.46 -10.23
N ILE A 405 -7.63 -0.63 -9.95
CA ILE A 405 -8.25 -1.44 -11.01
C ILE A 405 -9.40 -0.69 -11.69
N GLY A 406 -10.15 0.15 -10.97
CA GLY A 406 -11.18 1.00 -11.58
C GLY A 406 -10.59 2.07 -12.49
N ALA A 407 -9.49 2.71 -12.06
CA ALA A 407 -8.75 3.66 -12.89
C ALA A 407 -8.15 2.96 -14.14
N LEU A 408 -7.71 1.70 -14.02
CA LEU A 408 -7.33 0.87 -15.17
C LEU A 408 -8.50 0.68 -16.13
N GLY A 409 -9.67 0.27 -15.63
CA GLY A 409 -10.88 0.10 -16.44
C GLY A 409 -11.31 1.40 -17.14
N MET A 410 -11.22 2.54 -16.44
CA MET A 410 -11.47 3.85 -17.03
C MET A 410 -10.46 4.17 -18.15
N ALA A 411 -9.17 3.92 -17.94
CA ALA A 411 -8.13 4.16 -18.93
C ALA A 411 -8.28 3.26 -20.17
N LEU A 412 -8.62 1.99 -19.97
CA LEU A 412 -8.93 1.04 -21.06
C LEU A 412 -10.19 1.44 -21.83
N ALA A 413 -11.16 2.09 -21.17
CA ALA A 413 -12.33 2.69 -21.78
C ALA A 413 -12.06 4.06 -22.46
N GLY A 414 -10.79 4.49 -22.53
CA GLY A 414 -10.36 5.73 -23.21
C GLY A 414 -10.53 7.01 -22.42
N LYS A 415 -10.72 6.93 -21.08
CA LYS A 415 -10.75 8.11 -20.20
C LYS A 415 -9.34 8.67 -20.01
N SER A 416 -9.24 9.99 -19.91
CA SER A 416 -7.97 10.68 -19.64
C SER A 416 -7.58 10.57 -18.15
N SER A 417 -6.33 10.89 -17.81
CA SER A 417 -5.86 11.01 -16.44
C SER A 417 -6.65 12.05 -15.63
N GLY A 418 -7.04 13.15 -16.26
CA GLY A 418 -7.92 14.16 -15.67
C GLY A 418 -9.32 13.62 -15.35
N ASP A 419 -9.91 12.82 -16.25
CA ASP A 419 -11.22 12.18 -16.00
C ASP A 419 -11.13 11.21 -14.82
N ILE A 420 -10.06 10.40 -14.74
CA ILE A 420 -9.81 9.47 -13.65
C ILE A 420 -9.69 10.21 -12.32
N LEU A 421 -8.83 11.24 -12.25
CA LEU A 421 -8.65 12.02 -11.03
C LEU A 421 -9.92 12.72 -10.57
N ASN A 422 -10.67 13.33 -11.50
CA ASN A 422 -11.94 13.98 -11.20
C ASN A 422 -13.03 13.00 -10.73
N HIS A 423 -12.99 11.74 -11.20
CA HIS A 423 -13.92 10.71 -10.76
C HIS A 423 -13.70 10.37 -9.27
N TYR A 424 -12.44 10.11 -8.86
CA TYR A 424 -12.13 9.65 -7.51
C TYR A 424 -11.89 10.78 -6.50
N PHE A 425 -11.42 11.95 -6.94
CA PHE A 425 -11.09 13.09 -6.08
C PHE A 425 -11.93 14.31 -6.46
N ARG A 426 -13.21 14.27 -6.07
CA ARG A 426 -14.15 15.30 -6.44
C ARG A 426 -13.83 16.66 -5.82
N SER A 427 -14.07 17.73 -6.56
CA SER A 427 -13.86 19.12 -6.13
C SER A 427 -12.41 19.48 -5.85
N THR A 428 -11.46 18.72 -6.38
CA THR A 428 -10.04 19.06 -6.36
C THR A 428 -9.65 19.77 -7.66
N GLU A 429 -8.51 20.44 -7.61
CA GLU A 429 -7.88 21.10 -8.74
C GLU A 429 -6.45 20.59 -8.90
N LEU A 430 -5.93 20.60 -10.14
CA LEU A 430 -4.53 20.31 -10.41
C LEU A 430 -3.70 21.60 -10.27
N LEU A 431 -2.62 21.51 -9.52
CA LEU A 431 -1.62 22.58 -9.38
C LEU A 431 -0.24 22.04 -9.74
N LYS A 432 0.52 22.77 -10.57
CA LYS A 432 1.94 22.51 -10.78
C LYS A 432 2.74 23.32 -9.77
N LEU A 433 3.56 22.65 -8.96
CA LEU A 433 4.30 23.24 -7.84
C LEU A 433 5.63 23.87 -8.27
N TYR A 434 6.33 23.23 -9.20
CA TYR A 434 7.66 23.62 -9.69
C TYR A 434 7.85 23.14 -11.15
N ASP A 435 8.86 23.67 -11.80
CA ASP A 435 9.24 23.34 -13.19
C ASP A 435 10.31 22.25 -13.27
#